data_b4efb7ebeca74f1b5c98f70a43d3c29d
#
_entry.id   b4efb7ebeca74f1b5c98f70a43d3c29d
#
_cell.length_a   1.000
_cell.length_b   1.000
_cell.length_c   1.000
_cell.angle_alpha   90.00
_cell.angle_beta   90.00
_cell.angle_gamma   90.00
#
_symmetry.space_group_name_H-M   'P 1'
#
loop_
_entity.id
_entity.type
_entity.pdbx_description
1 polymer ?
#
loop_
_entity_poly.entity_id
_entity_poly.type
_entity_poly.pdbx_seq_one_letter_code
_entity_poly.pdbx_strand_id
1 'polypeptide(L)'
;AVAGGELLVSAYTDFGFKTQVTAARAEIYAETVRQAVCVLPEAEQIKTNRTAPRYAVSLLVGRRRISLFGADVPEGFYEKETKTRVLTLPGGFSLPLGIAITRICEYDTREETLRAQDAEGRLLELVQADAMRDMIAGSIRSSSVRTEQSGGCIRLFASLRCEEMIARMRPASLKEAIE
;
A
#
# COMPACT_ATOMS: atom_id res chain seq x y z
N ALA A 1 -4.16 -25.95 -18.36
CA ALA A 1 -3.49 -24.67 -18.18
C ALA A 1 -4.08 -23.69 -19.20
N VAL A 2 -4.32 -22.46 -18.79
CA VAL A 2 -4.84 -21.37 -19.64
C VAL A 2 -3.80 -20.26 -19.74
N ALA A 3 -3.76 -19.57 -20.88
CA ALA A 3 -2.84 -18.47 -21.11
C ALA A 3 -3.49 -17.11 -20.84
N GLY A 4 -2.66 -16.11 -20.55
CA GLY A 4 -3.14 -14.74 -20.35
C GLY A 4 -3.76 -14.19 -21.64
N GLY A 5 -5.04 -13.75 -21.55
CA GLY A 5 -5.80 -13.22 -22.69
C GLY A 5 -6.61 -14.25 -23.46
N GLU A 6 -6.53 -15.54 -23.11
CA GLU A 6 -7.32 -16.60 -23.70
C GLU A 6 -8.84 -16.42 -23.43
N LEU A 7 -9.67 -16.63 -24.45
CA LEU A 7 -11.12 -16.56 -24.32
C LEU A 7 -11.64 -17.84 -23.68
N LEU A 8 -12.11 -17.76 -22.45
CA LEU A 8 -12.58 -18.92 -21.68
C LEU A 8 -14.08 -19.21 -21.89
N VAL A 9 -14.88 -18.17 -22.05
CA VAL A 9 -16.33 -18.28 -22.26
C VAL A 9 -16.74 -17.27 -23.32
N SER A 10 -17.38 -17.74 -24.39
CA SER A 10 -17.85 -16.90 -25.50
C SER A 10 -19.35 -16.59 -25.33
N ALA A 11 -19.73 -15.36 -25.66
CA ALA A 11 -21.12 -14.95 -25.82
C ALA A 11 -21.71 -15.28 -27.20
N TYR A 12 -20.88 -15.82 -28.10
CA TYR A 12 -21.30 -16.18 -29.45
C TYR A 12 -21.62 -17.68 -29.53
N THR A 13 -22.79 -17.99 -30.07
CA THR A 13 -23.21 -19.37 -30.40
C THR A 13 -23.38 -19.44 -31.90
N ASP A 14 -22.61 -20.29 -32.55
CA ASP A 14 -22.70 -20.57 -33.99
C ASP A 14 -23.60 -21.77 -34.21
N PHE A 15 -24.67 -21.58 -35.00
CA PHE A 15 -25.57 -22.64 -35.42
C PHE A 15 -25.30 -23.10 -36.88
N GLY A 16 -24.15 -22.69 -37.46
CA GLY A 16 -23.76 -23.03 -38.82
C GLY A 16 -24.44 -22.18 -39.92
N PHE A 17 -25.60 -21.67 -39.68
CA PHE A 17 -26.34 -20.78 -40.59
C PHE A 17 -26.69 -19.41 -39.97
N LYS A 18 -26.48 -19.28 -38.67
CA LYS A 18 -26.73 -18.06 -37.91
C LYS A 18 -25.87 -18.03 -36.66
N THR A 19 -25.16 -16.93 -36.50
CA THR A 19 -24.48 -16.62 -35.25
C THR A 19 -25.38 -15.81 -34.34
N GLN A 20 -25.61 -16.31 -33.14
CA GLN A 20 -26.41 -15.64 -32.13
C GLN A 20 -25.53 -15.11 -31.01
N VAL A 21 -25.68 -13.83 -30.66
CA VAL A 21 -25.03 -13.21 -29.52
C VAL A 21 -25.98 -13.30 -28.32
N THR A 22 -25.52 -13.93 -27.26
CA THR A 22 -26.21 -14.04 -25.98
C THR A 22 -25.37 -13.46 -24.86
N ALA A 23 -26.04 -13.02 -23.78
CA ALA A 23 -25.27 -12.59 -22.60
C ALA A 23 -24.64 -13.82 -21.93
N ALA A 24 -23.31 -13.83 -21.84
CA ALA A 24 -22.57 -14.82 -21.07
C ALA A 24 -21.98 -14.16 -19.81
N ARG A 25 -22.15 -14.83 -18.67
CA ARG A 25 -21.53 -14.45 -17.41
C ARG A 25 -20.92 -15.69 -16.77
N ALA A 26 -19.65 -15.61 -16.41
CA ALA A 26 -18.95 -16.68 -15.72
C ALA A 26 -18.01 -16.11 -14.69
N GLU A 27 -17.86 -16.84 -13.58
CA GLU A 27 -16.83 -16.64 -12.57
C GLU A 27 -15.90 -17.83 -12.64
N ILE A 28 -14.65 -17.58 -13.00
CA ILE A 28 -13.66 -18.65 -13.22
C ILE A 28 -12.54 -18.47 -12.23
N TYR A 29 -12.36 -19.47 -11.39
CA TYR A 29 -11.28 -19.57 -10.42
C TYR A 29 -10.23 -20.57 -10.91
N ALA A 30 -8.98 -20.25 -10.67
CA ALA A 30 -7.87 -21.15 -10.99
C ALA A 30 -6.86 -21.16 -9.85
N GLU A 31 -6.13 -22.25 -9.77
CA GLU A 31 -4.94 -22.34 -8.93
C GLU A 31 -3.78 -21.61 -9.62
N THR A 32 -3.22 -20.63 -8.93
CA THR A 32 -2.08 -19.84 -9.40
C THR A 32 -0.93 -19.93 -8.41
N VAL A 33 0.29 -19.67 -8.89
CA VAL A 33 1.47 -19.59 -8.04
C VAL A 33 2.04 -18.17 -8.13
N ARG A 34 2.07 -17.48 -7.01
CA ARG A 34 2.67 -16.16 -6.89
C ARG A 34 4.01 -16.27 -6.19
N GLN A 35 5.02 -15.64 -6.76
CA GLN A 35 6.35 -15.54 -6.16
C GLN A 35 6.63 -14.11 -5.76
N ALA A 36 7.14 -13.93 -4.55
CA ALA A 36 7.51 -12.61 -4.03
C ALA A 36 8.85 -12.69 -3.30
N VAL A 37 9.58 -11.59 -3.34
CA VAL A 37 10.82 -11.42 -2.60
C VAL A 37 10.69 -10.16 -1.75
N CYS A 38 10.83 -10.31 -0.44
CA CYS A 38 10.90 -9.20 0.49
C CYS A 38 12.28 -9.08 1.09
N VAL A 39 12.71 -7.84 1.33
CA VAL A 39 14.02 -7.54 1.93
C VAL A 39 13.81 -6.62 3.12
N LEU A 40 14.45 -6.96 4.24
CA LEU A 40 14.45 -6.17 5.46
C LEU A 40 15.90 -5.92 5.89
N PRO A 41 16.27 -4.74 6.37
CA PRO A 41 17.58 -4.55 7.00
C PRO A 41 17.67 -5.36 8.29
N GLU A 42 18.84 -5.93 8.54
CA GLU A 42 19.10 -6.71 9.76
C GLU A 42 19.09 -5.84 11.02
N ALA A 43 19.53 -4.60 10.89
CA ALA A 43 19.51 -3.61 11.95
C ALA A 43 18.43 -2.57 11.69
N GLU A 44 17.51 -2.42 12.62
CA GLU A 44 16.46 -1.42 12.59
C GLU A 44 16.63 -0.43 13.75
N GLN A 45 16.49 0.86 13.47
CA GLN A 45 16.45 1.88 14.50
C GLN A 45 15.03 2.00 15.05
N ILE A 46 14.84 1.50 16.27
CA ILE A 46 13.55 1.57 16.95
C ILE A 46 13.47 2.84 17.78
N LYS A 47 12.37 3.56 17.64
CA LYS A 47 12.04 4.69 18.51
C LYS A 47 11.73 4.18 19.90
N THR A 48 12.50 4.63 20.93
CA THR A 48 12.33 4.14 22.30
C THR A 48 11.60 5.17 23.16
N ASN A 49 12.31 6.19 23.59
CA ASN A 49 11.78 7.18 24.51
C ASN A 49 11.28 8.42 23.78
N ARG A 50 10.12 8.89 24.18
CA ARG A 50 9.54 10.14 23.66
C ARG A 50 9.87 11.25 24.65
N THR A 51 10.57 12.27 24.17
CA THR A 51 10.85 13.47 24.96
C THR A 51 9.60 14.35 25.09
N ALA A 52 9.55 15.20 26.09
CA ALA A 52 8.45 16.16 26.26
C ALA A 52 8.28 17.02 24.99
N PRO A 53 7.04 17.24 24.53
CA PRO A 53 6.81 17.99 23.31
C PRO A 53 7.25 19.45 23.45
N ARG A 54 7.97 19.95 22.47
CA ARG A 54 8.24 21.38 22.28
C ARG A 54 7.22 21.97 21.33
N TYR A 55 6.89 23.24 21.52
CA TYR A 55 5.94 23.94 20.68
C TYR A 55 6.59 25.13 19.99
N ALA A 56 6.36 25.23 18.68
CA ALA A 56 6.72 26.39 17.90
C ALA A 56 5.45 27.08 17.40
N VAL A 57 5.42 28.40 17.45
CA VAL A 57 4.27 29.20 16.99
C VAL A 57 4.71 30.14 15.89
N SER A 58 3.92 30.18 14.82
CA SER A 58 4.13 31.04 13.68
C SER A 58 2.85 31.79 13.33
N LEU A 59 3.00 33.03 12.92
CA LEU A 59 1.93 33.84 12.36
C LEU A 59 1.89 33.63 10.82
N LEU A 60 0.72 33.41 10.30
CA LEU A 60 0.46 33.33 8.87
C LEU A 60 -0.14 34.66 8.39
N VAL A 61 0.49 35.30 7.43
CA VAL A 61 0.02 36.57 6.82
C VAL A 61 0.00 36.37 5.30
N GLY A 62 -1.17 36.10 4.75
CA GLY A 62 -1.31 35.69 3.34
C GLY A 62 -0.52 34.44 3.05
N ARG A 63 0.50 34.53 2.19
CA ARG A 63 1.40 33.43 1.84
C ARG A 63 2.69 33.38 2.67
N ARG A 64 2.89 34.32 3.59
CA ARG A 64 4.11 34.42 4.40
C ARG A 64 3.87 33.77 5.77
N ARG A 65 4.88 33.06 6.24
CA ARG A 65 4.94 32.49 7.58
C ARG A 65 6.04 33.18 8.35
N ILE A 66 5.68 33.80 9.48
CA ILE A 66 6.57 34.51 10.39
C ILE A 66 6.69 33.68 11.66
N SER A 67 7.89 33.18 11.96
CA SER A 67 8.14 32.46 13.21
C SER A 67 8.16 33.43 14.37
N LEU A 68 7.36 33.16 15.41
CA LEU A 68 7.30 33.98 16.62
C LEU A 68 8.19 33.41 17.72
N PHE A 69 8.13 32.13 17.97
CA PHE A 69 8.98 31.44 18.93
C PHE A 69 9.05 29.93 18.67
N GLY A 70 10.06 29.25 19.26
CA GLY A 70 10.22 27.82 19.19
C GLY A 70 10.61 27.29 17.80
N ALA A 71 11.36 28.09 17.03
CA ALA A 71 11.73 27.74 15.64
C ALA A 71 12.87 26.71 15.51
N ASP A 72 13.55 26.38 16.60
CA ASP A 72 14.69 25.50 16.57
C ASP A 72 14.26 24.06 16.26
N VAL A 73 14.78 23.54 15.17
CA VAL A 73 14.56 22.15 14.77
C VAL A 73 15.63 21.29 15.45
N PRO A 74 15.24 20.22 16.16
CA PRO A 74 16.21 19.32 16.76
C PRO A 74 17.11 18.67 15.72
N GLU A 75 18.36 18.39 16.08
CA GLU A 75 19.30 17.69 15.20
C GLU A 75 19.06 16.17 15.12
N GLY A 76 18.25 15.60 16.04
CA GLY A 76 17.94 14.18 16.13
C GLY A 76 16.68 13.75 15.37
N PHE A 77 16.22 12.54 15.68
CA PHE A 77 14.95 12.04 15.14
C PHE A 77 13.78 12.71 15.84
N TYR A 78 12.91 13.32 15.05
CA TYR A 78 11.74 14.02 15.58
C TYR A 78 10.49 13.81 14.72
N GLU A 79 9.37 14.01 15.36
CA GLU A 79 8.05 14.03 14.73
C GLU A 79 7.47 15.43 14.83
N LYS A 80 6.95 15.92 13.70
CA LYS A 80 6.43 17.29 13.60
C LYS A 80 4.96 17.25 13.19
N GLU A 81 4.10 17.78 14.04
CA GLU A 81 2.68 17.96 13.76
C GLU A 81 2.37 19.45 13.75
N THR A 82 1.81 19.98 12.66
CA THR A 82 1.43 21.39 12.56
C THR A 82 -0.08 21.52 12.46
N LYS A 83 -0.69 22.26 13.37
CA LYS A 83 -2.09 22.64 13.35
C LYS A 83 -2.20 24.11 12.99
N THR A 84 -2.96 24.41 11.94
CA THR A 84 -3.17 25.78 11.45
C THR A 84 -4.60 26.21 11.76
N ARG A 85 -4.75 27.41 12.32
CA ARG A 85 -6.05 28.06 12.49
C ARG A 85 -6.04 29.37 11.75
N VAL A 86 -6.98 29.53 10.82
CA VAL A 86 -7.21 30.78 10.07
C VAL A 86 -8.26 31.59 10.80
N LEU A 87 -8.09 32.89 10.84
CA LEU A 87 -9.04 33.82 11.44
C LEU A 87 -10.25 33.97 10.52
N THR A 88 -11.42 33.59 11.03
CA THR A 88 -12.68 33.71 10.29
C THR A 88 -13.57 34.73 11.02
N LEU A 89 -14.10 35.72 10.30
CA LEU A 89 -15.01 36.71 10.78
C LEU A 89 -16.45 36.15 10.86
N PRO A 90 -17.32 36.78 11.72
CA PRO A 90 -18.74 36.52 11.65
C PRO A 90 -19.27 36.71 10.23
N GLY A 91 -20.02 35.74 9.71
CA GLY A 91 -20.45 35.71 8.30
C GLY A 91 -19.63 34.80 7.39
N GLY A 92 -18.63 34.07 7.93
CA GLY A 92 -17.88 33.03 7.18
C GLY A 92 -16.72 33.55 6.33
N PHE A 93 -16.41 34.84 6.37
CA PHE A 93 -15.29 35.41 5.63
C PHE A 93 -13.97 35.09 6.31
N SER A 94 -13.09 34.34 5.64
CA SER A 94 -11.75 33.98 6.13
C SER A 94 -10.74 35.06 5.77
N LEU A 95 -10.08 35.61 6.77
CA LEU A 95 -9.00 36.58 6.58
C LEU A 95 -7.72 35.83 6.18
N PRO A 96 -6.81 36.46 5.42
CA PRO A 96 -5.50 35.91 5.09
C PRO A 96 -4.53 36.00 6.29
N LEU A 97 -5.06 35.80 7.50
CA LEU A 97 -4.36 35.79 8.78
C LEU A 97 -4.64 34.51 9.52
N GLY A 98 -3.61 33.94 10.13
CA GLY A 98 -3.76 32.70 10.89
C GLY A 98 -2.59 32.47 11.83
N ILE A 99 -2.76 31.45 12.68
CA ILE A 99 -1.73 30.96 13.58
C ILE A 99 -1.46 29.49 13.26
N ALA A 100 -0.17 29.17 13.10
CA ALA A 100 0.29 27.79 12.99
C ALA A 100 1.03 27.40 14.27
N ILE A 101 0.52 26.38 14.95
CA ILE A 101 1.15 25.80 16.13
C ILE A 101 1.77 24.46 15.69
N THR A 102 3.06 24.35 15.85
CA THR A 102 3.83 23.16 15.53
C THR A 102 4.26 22.48 16.81
N ARG A 103 3.86 21.24 16.98
CA ARG A 103 4.33 20.35 18.02
C ARG A 103 5.49 19.55 17.49
N ILE A 104 6.61 19.55 18.20
CA ILE A 104 7.83 18.83 17.87
C ILE A 104 8.11 17.87 19.01
N CYS A 105 8.20 16.58 18.73
CA CYS A 105 8.55 15.54 19.68
C CYS A 105 9.82 14.87 19.21
N GLU A 106 10.85 14.87 20.01
CA GLU A 106 12.09 14.15 19.79
C GLU A 106 11.95 12.72 20.30
N TYR A 107 12.70 11.81 19.70
CA TYR A 107 12.75 10.41 20.09
C TYR A 107 14.19 9.97 20.22
N ASP A 108 14.46 9.22 21.27
CA ASP A 108 15.67 8.44 21.35
C ASP A 108 15.50 7.22 20.43
N THR A 109 16.56 6.86 19.74
CA THR A 109 16.59 5.65 18.91
C THR A 109 17.52 4.63 19.51
N ARG A 110 17.12 3.38 19.45
CA ARG A 110 17.96 2.23 19.77
C ARG A 110 18.07 1.37 18.53
N GLU A 111 19.27 0.96 18.22
CA GLU A 111 19.51 -0.04 17.20
C GLU A 111 19.17 -1.42 17.75
N GLU A 112 18.27 -2.11 17.09
CA GLU A 112 17.89 -3.48 17.41
C GLU A 112 18.17 -4.37 16.22
N THR A 113 18.90 -5.46 16.48
CA THR A 113 19.20 -6.45 15.45
C THR A 113 18.07 -7.47 15.38
N LEU A 114 17.45 -7.56 14.22
CA LEU A 114 16.39 -8.54 13.95
C LEU A 114 17.00 -9.91 13.70
N ARG A 115 16.44 -10.93 14.32
CA ARG A 115 16.78 -12.31 14.00
C ARG A 115 15.97 -12.76 12.79
N ALA A 116 16.57 -13.58 11.92
CA ALA A 116 15.92 -14.09 10.74
C ALA A 116 14.57 -14.79 11.03
N GLN A 117 14.47 -15.49 12.13
CA GLN A 117 13.24 -16.17 12.57
C GLN A 117 12.12 -15.20 12.92
N ASP A 118 12.43 -14.09 13.61
CA ASP A 118 11.44 -13.07 14.01
C ASP A 118 10.99 -12.25 12.81
N ALA A 119 11.91 -12.03 11.86
CA ALA A 119 11.63 -11.33 10.61
C ALA A 119 10.76 -12.15 9.65
N GLU A 120 10.92 -13.48 9.64
CA GLU A 120 10.21 -14.38 8.72
C GLU A 120 8.68 -14.26 8.85
N GLY A 121 8.16 -14.31 10.08
CA GLY A 121 6.72 -14.17 10.33
C GLY A 121 6.16 -12.84 9.81
N ARG A 122 6.84 -11.74 10.15
CA ARG A 122 6.43 -10.38 9.74
C ARG A 122 6.48 -10.20 8.21
N LEU A 123 7.55 -10.71 7.58
CA LEU A 123 7.71 -10.62 6.12
C LEU A 123 6.67 -11.49 5.39
N LEU A 124 6.37 -12.68 5.92
CA LEU A 124 5.34 -13.54 5.35
C LEU A 124 3.96 -12.88 5.41
N GLU A 125 3.60 -12.28 6.55
CA GLU A 125 2.34 -11.53 6.68
C GLU A 125 2.23 -10.38 5.65
N LEU A 126 3.33 -9.63 5.43
CA LEU A 126 3.36 -8.56 4.44
C LEU A 126 3.16 -9.09 3.02
N VAL A 127 3.84 -10.18 2.66
CA VAL A 127 3.69 -10.81 1.33
C VAL A 127 2.28 -11.33 1.13
N GLN A 128 1.69 -11.95 2.15
CA GLN A 128 0.32 -12.45 2.08
C GLN A 128 -0.69 -11.30 1.94
N ALA A 129 -0.52 -10.23 2.72
CA ALA A 129 -1.38 -9.04 2.64
C ALA A 129 -1.30 -8.37 1.26
N ASP A 130 -0.10 -8.26 0.69
CA ASP A 130 0.09 -7.69 -0.65
C ASP A 130 -0.54 -8.58 -1.73
N ALA A 131 -0.33 -9.89 -1.67
CA ALA A 131 -0.94 -10.85 -2.58
C ALA A 131 -2.48 -10.80 -2.52
N MET A 132 -3.06 -10.71 -1.32
CA MET A 132 -4.51 -10.59 -1.15
C MET A 132 -5.07 -9.26 -1.66
N ARG A 133 -4.31 -8.18 -1.56
CA ARG A 133 -4.71 -6.87 -2.09
C ARG A 133 -4.77 -6.86 -3.61
N ASP A 134 -3.90 -7.63 -4.27
CA ASP A 134 -3.83 -7.72 -5.73
C ASP A 134 -4.85 -8.71 -6.33
N MET A 135 -5.45 -9.58 -5.51
CA MET A 135 -6.50 -10.49 -5.96
C MET A 135 -7.84 -9.76 -6.09
N ILE A 136 -8.57 -10.03 -7.16
CA ILE A 136 -9.94 -9.54 -7.33
C ILE A 136 -10.88 -10.29 -6.36
N ALA A 137 -10.74 -11.61 -6.32
CA ALA A 137 -11.38 -12.51 -5.38
C ALA A 137 -10.55 -13.78 -5.30
N GLY A 138 -10.40 -14.35 -4.11
CA GLY A 138 -9.62 -15.57 -3.93
C GLY A 138 -9.12 -15.77 -2.51
N SER A 139 -8.29 -16.79 -2.35
CA SER A 139 -7.65 -17.12 -1.08
C SER A 139 -6.27 -17.74 -1.28
N ILE A 140 -5.41 -17.59 -0.29
CA ILE A 140 -4.12 -18.26 -0.24
C ILE A 140 -4.34 -19.66 0.35
N ARG A 141 -4.01 -20.70 -0.40
CA ARG A 141 -4.17 -22.11 0.01
C ARG A 141 -2.97 -22.63 0.79
N SER A 142 -1.78 -22.27 0.36
CA SER A 142 -0.53 -22.63 1.05
C SER A 142 0.58 -21.62 0.74
N SER A 143 1.56 -21.55 1.64
CA SER A 143 2.76 -20.76 1.47
C SER A 143 3.99 -21.61 1.74
N SER A 144 5.03 -21.42 0.95
CA SER A 144 6.37 -21.93 1.23
C SER A 144 7.34 -20.76 1.24
N VAL A 145 8.22 -20.73 2.23
CA VAL A 145 9.16 -19.63 2.44
C VAL A 145 10.58 -20.16 2.57
N ARG A 146 11.52 -19.35 2.13
CA ARG A 146 12.95 -19.55 2.33
C ARG A 146 13.54 -18.21 2.72
N THR A 147 14.25 -18.18 3.86
CA THR A 147 14.88 -16.98 4.38
C THR A 147 16.39 -17.09 4.22
N GLU A 148 17.02 -16.02 3.73
CA GLU A 148 18.46 -15.88 3.60
C GLU A 148 18.93 -14.60 4.30
N GLN A 149 19.98 -14.69 5.09
CA GLN A 149 20.62 -13.55 5.76
C GLN A 149 21.99 -13.32 5.13
N SER A 150 22.17 -12.16 4.52
CA SER A 150 23.39 -11.82 3.80
C SER A 150 23.54 -10.31 3.64
N GLY A 151 24.74 -9.80 3.85
CA GLY A 151 25.08 -8.40 3.59
C GLY A 151 24.31 -7.40 4.46
N GLY A 152 23.99 -7.73 5.72
CA GLY A 152 23.24 -6.85 6.63
C GLY A 152 21.75 -6.76 6.30
N CYS A 153 21.25 -7.67 5.48
CA CYS A 153 19.85 -7.76 5.10
C CYS A 153 19.31 -9.19 5.25
N ILE A 154 18.05 -9.28 5.62
CA ILE A 154 17.27 -10.52 5.64
C ILE A 154 16.38 -10.51 4.41
N ARG A 155 16.51 -11.55 3.57
CA ARG A 155 15.69 -11.74 2.35
C ARG A 155 14.76 -12.91 2.57
N LEU A 156 13.49 -12.71 2.29
CA LEU A 156 12.48 -13.75 2.27
C LEU A 156 12.05 -14.01 0.82
N PHE A 157 12.19 -15.24 0.38
CA PHE A 157 11.63 -15.75 -0.87
C PHE A 157 10.36 -16.51 -0.54
N ALA A 158 9.23 -16.03 -0.99
CA ALA A 158 7.92 -16.64 -0.75
C ALA A 158 7.32 -17.17 -2.04
N SER A 159 6.76 -18.36 -1.99
CA SER A 159 5.92 -18.93 -3.05
C SER A 159 4.56 -19.24 -2.46
N LEU A 160 3.53 -18.55 -2.94
CA LEU A 160 2.15 -18.66 -2.49
C LEU A 160 1.34 -19.42 -3.53
N ARG A 161 0.66 -20.49 -3.12
CA ARG A 161 -0.38 -21.12 -3.93
C ARG A 161 -1.71 -20.49 -3.58
N CYS A 162 -2.34 -19.92 -4.59
CA CYS A 162 -3.57 -19.17 -4.46
C CYS A 162 -4.65 -19.82 -5.32
N GLU A 163 -5.89 -19.75 -4.85
CA GLU A 163 -7.07 -19.96 -5.67
C GLU A 163 -7.70 -18.59 -5.89
N GLU A 164 -7.64 -18.10 -7.13
CA GLU A 164 -8.08 -16.73 -7.42
C GLU A 164 -8.91 -16.64 -8.70
N MET A 165 -9.75 -15.63 -8.74
CA MET A 165 -10.56 -15.32 -9.91
C MET A 165 -9.68 -14.76 -11.01
N ILE A 166 -9.59 -15.50 -12.13
CA ILE A 166 -8.72 -15.16 -13.28
C ILE A 166 -9.48 -14.52 -14.44
N ALA A 167 -10.80 -14.63 -14.47
CA ALA A 167 -11.61 -14.14 -15.58
C ALA A 167 -12.00 -12.68 -15.41
N ARG A 168 -11.91 -11.93 -16.51
CA ARG A 168 -12.45 -10.57 -16.63
C ARG A 168 -13.50 -10.57 -17.75
N MET A 169 -14.64 -9.94 -17.48
CA MET A 169 -15.64 -9.72 -18.51
C MET A 169 -15.18 -8.64 -19.48
N ARG A 170 -15.32 -8.90 -20.78
CA ARG A 170 -15.21 -7.90 -21.85
C ARG A 170 -16.56 -7.71 -22.51
N PRO A 171 -16.93 -6.50 -22.94
CA PRO A 171 -18.10 -6.32 -23.77
C PRO A 171 -17.88 -7.05 -25.10
N ALA A 172 -18.89 -7.78 -25.58
CA ALA A 172 -18.86 -8.42 -26.89
C ALA A 172 -18.75 -7.34 -27.98
N SER A 173 -17.76 -7.46 -28.87
CA SER A 173 -17.62 -6.57 -30.02
C SER A 173 -18.12 -7.29 -31.26
N LEU A 174 -18.96 -6.63 -32.08
CA LEU A 174 -19.46 -7.18 -33.35
C LEU A 174 -18.35 -7.54 -34.35
N LYS A 175 -17.13 -7.04 -34.17
CA LYS A 175 -16.01 -7.36 -35.05
C LYS A 175 -15.43 -8.76 -34.81
N GLU A 176 -15.50 -9.29 -33.60
CA GLU A 176 -15.01 -10.63 -33.24
C GLU A 176 -15.99 -11.75 -33.65
N ALA A 177 -17.20 -11.40 -34.10
CA ALA A 177 -18.20 -12.36 -34.55
C ALA A 177 -18.11 -12.74 -36.03
N ILE A 178 -17.18 -12.13 -36.79
CA ILE A 178 -17.10 -12.24 -38.27
C ILE A 178 -15.79 -12.90 -38.75
N GLU A 179 -14.83 -13.13 -37.84
CA GLU A 179 -13.63 -13.94 -38.09
C GLU A 179 -13.82 -15.38 -37.60
#